data_fb6eaee82ec083939b67c4ee27b8acdb
#
_entry.id   fb6eaee82ec083939b67c4ee27b8acdb
#
_cell.length_a   1.000
_cell.length_b   1.000
_cell.length_c   1.000
_cell.angle_alpha   90.00
_cell.angle_beta   90.00
_cell.angle_gamma   90.00
#
_symmetry.space_group_name_H-M   'P 1'
#
loop_
_entity.id
_entity.type
_entity.pdbx_description
1 polymer ?
#
loop_
_entity_poly.entity_id
_entity_poly.type
_entity_poly.pdbx_seq_one_letter_code
_entity_poly.pdbx_strand_id
1 'polypeptide(L)'
;MNRSKRMPWLVVGIVALMGSITGLAHAASSASADEVAIRAQTTHWGKAYNGGDAKAVAALYAEDALLLPPGVSGVSGRAAILQYFTKDIVDSKAAGAVFVLNSKTDVGVSGSMGWESGTYKVTVKGAVVETGKFLSVSRKKDGKWLYIRDTWNADAPPAPAQAPATPPAPKK
;
A
#
# COMPACT_ATOMS: atom_id res chain seq x y z
N MET A 1 21.41 -73.62 53.27
CA MET A 1 20.10 -72.97 53.20
C MET A 1 20.33 -71.52 53.02
N ASN A 2 20.23 -71.05 51.80
CA ASN A 2 20.44 -69.63 51.45
C ASN A 2 19.36 -69.21 50.48
N ARG A 3 18.41 -68.39 50.92
CA ARG A 3 17.30 -67.89 50.12
C ARG A 3 17.73 -66.56 49.50
N SER A 4 17.95 -66.56 48.21
CA SER A 4 18.16 -65.33 47.43
C SER A 4 16.84 -64.62 47.16
N LYS A 5 16.71 -63.40 47.63
CA LYS A 5 15.59 -62.50 47.37
C LYS A 5 15.82 -61.84 46.01
N ARG A 6 14.91 -62.04 45.06
CA ARG A 6 14.85 -61.32 43.81
C ARG A 6 14.09 -60.01 43.99
N MET A 7 14.73 -58.93 43.65
CA MET A 7 14.10 -57.59 43.56
C MET A 7 13.34 -57.45 42.26
N PRO A 8 12.12 -56.86 42.21
CA PRO A 8 11.43 -56.55 40.97
C PRO A 8 11.93 -55.23 40.39
N TRP A 9 12.14 -55.20 39.11
CA TRP A 9 12.51 -54.03 38.34
C TRP A 9 11.28 -53.14 38.15
N LEU A 10 11.38 -51.88 38.59
CA LEU A 10 10.43 -50.82 38.33
C LEU A 10 10.64 -50.29 36.90
N VAL A 11 9.69 -50.57 36.02
CA VAL A 11 9.65 -49.96 34.71
C VAL A 11 9.06 -48.56 34.87
N VAL A 12 9.92 -47.54 34.77
CA VAL A 12 9.47 -46.12 34.69
C VAL A 12 9.04 -45.82 33.25
N GLY A 13 7.73 -45.71 33.04
CA GLY A 13 7.18 -45.32 31.78
C GLY A 13 7.42 -43.81 31.55
N ILE A 14 8.19 -43.46 30.53
CA ILE A 14 8.34 -42.10 30.03
C ILE A 14 7.10 -41.81 29.17
N VAL A 15 6.18 -40.99 29.69
CA VAL A 15 5.09 -40.43 28.93
C VAL A 15 5.67 -39.23 28.13
N ALA A 16 5.90 -39.41 26.84
CA ALA A 16 6.28 -38.35 25.94
C ALA A 16 5.05 -37.44 25.69
N LEU A 17 5.07 -36.24 26.25
CA LEU A 17 4.10 -35.19 25.99
C LEU A 17 4.43 -34.60 24.58
N MET A 18 3.79 -35.11 23.53
CA MET A 18 3.81 -34.48 22.20
C MET A 18 2.84 -33.27 22.24
N GLY A 19 3.35 -32.11 22.61
CA GLY A 19 2.65 -30.83 22.48
C GLY A 19 2.57 -30.40 21.03
N SER A 20 1.38 -30.23 20.53
CA SER A 20 1.07 -29.83 19.15
C SER A 20 1.58 -28.41 18.84
N ILE A 21 2.64 -28.29 18.01
CA ILE A 21 3.14 -27.01 17.48
C ILE A 21 2.53 -26.79 16.08
N THR A 22 1.20 -26.70 15.97
CA THR A 22 0.54 -26.48 14.68
C THR A 22 -0.04 -25.06 14.49
N GLY A 23 0.01 -24.20 15.53
CA GLY A 23 -0.64 -22.88 15.47
C GLY A 23 0.19 -21.75 14.83
N LEU A 24 1.52 -21.80 14.91
CA LEU A 24 2.39 -20.68 14.52
C LEU A 24 2.67 -20.58 13.01
N ALA A 25 2.72 -21.72 12.32
CA ALA A 25 3.02 -21.73 10.89
C ALA A 25 1.85 -21.17 10.03
N HIS A 26 0.59 -21.33 10.47
CA HIS A 26 -0.58 -20.84 9.74
C HIS A 26 -0.75 -19.31 9.84
N ALA A 27 -0.40 -18.71 10.98
CA ALA A 27 -0.47 -17.25 11.17
C ALA A 27 0.58 -16.50 10.31
N ALA A 28 1.79 -17.03 10.22
CA ALA A 28 2.85 -16.45 9.37
C ALA A 28 2.51 -16.56 7.87
N SER A 29 1.91 -17.67 7.41
CA SER A 29 1.49 -17.85 6.01
C SER A 29 0.34 -16.91 5.63
N SER A 30 -0.63 -16.66 6.54
CA SER A 30 -1.73 -15.74 6.26
C SER A 30 -1.28 -14.27 6.24
N ALA A 31 -0.37 -13.86 7.09
CA ALA A 31 0.22 -12.52 7.07
C ALA A 31 0.97 -12.26 5.75
N SER A 32 1.78 -13.23 5.29
CA SER A 32 2.48 -13.12 4.01
C SER A 32 1.52 -13.00 2.81
N ALA A 33 0.41 -13.74 2.79
CA ALA A 33 -0.60 -13.64 1.72
C ALA A 33 -1.31 -12.27 1.71
N ASP A 34 -1.58 -11.72 2.88
CA ASP A 34 -2.20 -10.40 3.02
C ASP A 34 -1.23 -9.27 2.62
N GLU A 35 0.05 -9.36 2.96
CA GLU A 35 1.06 -8.43 2.47
C GLU A 35 1.20 -8.47 0.95
N VAL A 36 1.19 -9.66 0.35
CA VAL A 36 1.20 -9.82 -1.11
C VAL A 36 -0.03 -9.17 -1.74
N ALA A 37 -1.21 -9.33 -1.13
CA ALA A 37 -2.45 -8.75 -1.63
C ALA A 37 -2.44 -7.21 -1.55
N ILE A 38 -1.88 -6.61 -0.48
CA ILE A 38 -1.74 -5.16 -0.34
C ILE A 38 -0.77 -4.61 -1.40
N ARG A 39 0.39 -5.24 -1.64
CA ARG A 39 1.31 -4.85 -2.73
C ARG A 39 0.67 -4.96 -4.11
N ALA A 40 -0.14 -6.00 -4.33
CA ALA A 40 -0.88 -6.17 -5.57
C ALA A 40 -1.93 -5.06 -5.77
N GLN A 41 -2.58 -4.58 -4.69
CA GLN A 41 -3.52 -3.45 -4.74
C GLN A 41 -2.82 -2.18 -5.26
N THR A 42 -1.64 -1.84 -4.71
CA THR A 42 -0.84 -0.69 -5.15
C THR A 42 -0.36 -0.83 -6.60
N THR A 43 0.03 -2.04 -7.00
CA THR A 43 0.37 -2.33 -8.41
C THR A 43 -0.82 -2.12 -9.33
N HIS A 44 -2.02 -2.57 -8.95
CA HIS A 44 -3.25 -2.37 -9.70
C HIS A 44 -3.62 -0.89 -9.79
N TRP A 45 -3.43 -0.13 -8.70
CA TRP A 45 -3.65 1.31 -8.67
C TRP A 45 -2.80 2.02 -9.73
N GLY A 46 -1.49 1.79 -9.73
CA GLY A 46 -0.57 2.41 -10.70
C GLY A 46 -0.89 2.05 -12.15
N LYS A 47 -1.26 0.78 -12.42
CA LYS A 47 -1.68 0.33 -13.74
C LYS A 47 -2.97 1.01 -14.20
N ALA A 48 -3.98 1.09 -13.34
CA ALA A 48 -5.26 1.72 -13.65
C ALA A 48 -5.10 3.23 -13.88
N TYR A 49 -4.33 3.91 -13.02
CA TYR A 49 -4.02 5.33 -13.12
C TYR A 49 -3.36 5.66 -14.46
N ASN A 50 -2.25 5.01 -14.78
CA ASN A 50 -1.54 5.23 -16.04
C ASN A 50 -2.36 4.82 -17.27
N GLY A 51 -3.24 3.81 -17.12
CA GLY A 51 -4.21 3.39 -18.14
C GLY A 51 -5.30 4.43 -18.39
N GLY A 52 -5.56 5.31 -17.41
CA GLY A 52 -6.62 6.31 -17.51
C GLY A 52 -7.98 5.83 -17.01
N ASP A 53 -7.99 4.76 -16.23
CA ASP A 53 -9.22 4.17 -15.70
C ASP A 53 -9.49 4.65 -14.26
N ALA A 54 -10.08 5.83 -14.14
CA ALA A 54 -10.48 6.40 -12.85
C ALA A 54 -11.46 5.52 -12.07
N LYS A 55 -12.31 4.74 -12.78
CA LYS A 55 -13.25 3.82 -12.13
C LYS A 55 -12.51 2.66 -11.47
N ALA A 56 -11.54 2.07 -12.19
CA ALA A 56 -10.70 1.01 -11.63
C ALA A 56 -9.85 1.53 -10.45
N VAL A 57 -9.31 2.75 -10.52
CA VAL A 57 -8.63 3.39 -9.39
C VAL A 57 -9.58 3.52 -8.19
N ALA A 58 -10.75 4.14 -8.37
CA ALA A 58 -11.70 4.37 -7.28
C ALA A 58 -12.25 3.05 -6.67
N ALA A 59 -12.34 1.97 -7.45
CA ALA A 59 -12.78 0.66 -6.96
C ALA A 59 -11.83 0.04 -5.93
N LEU A 60 -10.59 0.51 -5.82
CA LEU A 60 -9.63 0.08 -4.81
C LEU A 60 -9.83 0.77 -3.44
N TYR A 61 -10.70 1.76 -3.36
CA TYR A 61 -11.00 2.50 -2.13
C TYR A 61 -12.29 1.99 -1.48
N ALA A 62 -12.35 1.99 -0.16
CA ALA A 62 -13.57 1.71 0.59
C ALA A 62 -14.59 2.85 0.40
N GLU A 63 -15.89 2.57 0.67
CA GLU A 63 -16.95 3.58 0.55
C GLU A 63 -16.71 4.79 1.49
N ASP A 64 -16.11 4.54 2.66
CA ASP A 64 -15.78 5.51 3.70
C ASP A 64 -14.30 5.97 3.67
N ALA A 65 -13.61 5.76 2.55
CA ALA A 65 -12.22 6.14 2.40
C ALA A 65 -12.02 7.66 2.46
N LEU A 66 -10.86 8.06 2.95
CA LEU A 66 -10.38 9.45 2.92
C LEU A 66 -9.07 9.49 2.14
N LEU A 67 -9.08 10.21 1.03
CA LEU A 67 -7.90 10.56 0.25
C LEU A 67 -7.39 11.93 0.73
N LEU A 68 -6.08 12.05 0.92
CA LEU A 68 -5.40 13.23 1.43
C LEU A 68 -4.35 13.71 0.40
N PRO A 69 -4.77 14.30 -0.71
CA PRO A 69 -3.86 14.75 -1.76
C PRO A 69 -3.07 15.98 -1.28
N PRO A 70 -1.84 16.19 -1.76
CA PRO A 70 -1.06 17.37 -1.42
C PRO A 70 -1.70 18.64 -2.00
N GLY A 71 -1.65 19.72 -1.24
CA GLY A 71 -2.08 21.06 -1.71
C GLY A 71 -3.57 21.27 -1.85
N VAL A 72 -4.42 20.28 -1.56
CA VAL A 72 -5.89 20.41 -1.60
C VAL A 72 -6.53 19.78 -0.37
N SER A 73 -7.80 20.11 -0.12
CA SER A 73 -8.56 19.53 0.99
C SER A 73 -8.74 18.02 0.81
N GLY A 74 -8.89 17.30 1.92
CA GLY A 74 -9.17 15.88 1.90
C GLY A 74 -10.47 15.55 1.15
N VAL A 75 -10.44 14.43 0.40
CA VAL A 75 -11.55 13.95 -0.43
C VAL A 75 -12.17 12.72 0.23
N SER A 76 -13.42 12.82 0.66
CA SER A 76 -14.09 11.79 1.46
C SER A 76 -15.08 10.99 0.63
N GLY A 77 -14.97 9.67 0.73
CA GLY A 77 -15.85 8.71 0.10
C GLY A 77 -15.47 8.34 -1.35
N ARG A 78 -15.72 7.08 -1.73
CA ARG A 78 -15.35 6.54 -3.04
C ARG A 78 -15.88 7.36 -4.22
N ALA A 79 -17.11 7.88 -4.12
CA ALA A 79 -17.71 8.67 -5.20
C ALA A 79 -16.96 9.98 -5.45
N ALA A 80 -16.57 10.69 -4.39
CA ALA A 80 -15.76 11.91 -4.50
C ALA A 80 -14.33 11.60 -4.96
N ILE A 81 -13.75 10.48 -4.51
CA ILE A 81 -12.44 9.99 -4.95
C ILE A 81 -12.47 9.67 -6.46
N LEU A 82 -13.56 9.08 -6.96
CA LEU A 82 -13.74 8.88 -8.41
C LEU A 82 -13.72 10.19 -9.18
N GLN A 83 -14.42 11.22 -8.70
CA GLN A 83 -14.42 12.54 -9.33
C GLN A 83 -13.03 13.18 -9.32
N TYR A 84 -12.33 13.08 -8.20
CA TYR A 84 -10.95 13.58 -8.07
C TYR A 84 -10.04 12.92 -9.13
N PHE A 85 -9.97 11.59 -9.18
CA PHE A 85 -9.10 10.90 -10.12
C PHE A 85 -9.56 11.02 -11.58
N THR A 86 -10.84 11.24 -11.84
CA THR A 86 -11.31 11.53 -13.21
C THR A 86 -10.65 12.78 -13.74
N LYS A 87 -10.57 13.85 -12.94
CA LYS A 87 -9.89 15.09 -13.32
C LYS A 87 -8.38 14.94 -13.36
N ASP A 88 -7.81 14.41 -12.29
CA ASP A 88 -6.37 14.27 -12.08
C ASP A 88 -5.70 13.44 -13.21
N ILE A 89 -6.32 12.33 -13.62
CA ILE A 89 -5.85 11.49 -14.72
C ILE A 89 -5.89 12.23 -16.07
N VAL A 90 -6.92 13.04 -16.29
CA VAL A 90 -7.01 13.85 -17.52
C VAL A 90 -5.86 14.85 -17.58
N ASP A 91 -5.61 15.57 -16.49
CA ASP A 91 -4.53 16.55 -16.38
C ASP A 91 -3.14 15.86 -16.53
N SER A 92 -2.94 14.73 -15.86
CA SER A 92 -1.72 13.92 -15.95
C SER A 92 -1.44 13.45 -17.38
N LYS A 93 -2.45 12.93 -18.08
CA LYS A 93 -2.32 12.50 -19.48
C LYS A 93 -2.04 13.67 -20.42
N ALA A 94 -2.69 14.81 -20.23
CA ALA A 94 -2.42 16.00 -21.02
C ALA A 94 -0.97 16.49 -20.87
N ALA A 95 -0.40 16.34 -19.67
CA ALA A 95 1.02 16.63 -19.41
C ALA A 95 1.97 15.54 -19.97
N GLY A 96 1.47 14.41 -20.43
CA GLY A 96 2.29 13.24 -20.82
C GLY A 96 3.01 12.60 -19.63
N ALA A 97 2.44 12.73 -18.44
CA ALA A 97 3.02 12.22 -17.22
C ALA A 97 2.74 10.72 -17.05
N VAL A 98 3.74 9.99 -16.54
CA VAL A 98 3.64 8.59 -16.18
C VAL A 98 4.06 8.44 -14.72
N PHE A 99 3.18 7.85 -13.91
CA PHE A 99 3.41 7.58 -12.51
C PHE A 99 4.09 6.21 -12.36
N VAL A 100 5.23 6.17 -11.67
CA VAL A 100 6.04 4.95 -11.50
C VAL A 100 6.25 4.70 -10.02
N LEU A 101 5.61 3.65 -9.50
CA LEU A 101 5.79 3.18 -8.14
C LEU A 101 7.11 2.39 -8.01
N ASN A 102 7.81 2.57 -6.90
CA ASN A 102 8.93 1.70 -6.56
C ASN A 102 8.38 0.31 -6.19
N SER A 103 9.00 -0.75 -6.71
CA SER A 103 8.62 -2.14 -6.39
C SER A 103 9.00 -2.56 -4.97
N LYS A 104 9.91 -1.84 -4.31
CA LYS A 104 10.29 -2.09 -2.91
C LYS A 104 9.49 -1.17 -2.01
N THR A 105 8.43 -1.72 -1.43
CA THR A 105 7.57 -1.04 -0.46
C THR A 105 7.67 -1.73 0.89
N ASP A 106 7.41 -0.98 1.96
CA ASP A 106 7.28 -1.51 3.31
C ASP A 106 5.80 -1.74 3.61
N VAL A 107 5.44 -2.94 4.08
CA VAL A 107 4.06 -3.36 4.32
C VAL A 107 3.94 -3.98 5.70
N GLY A 108 2.91 -3.62 6.42
CA GLY A 108 2.56 -4.26 7.69
C GLY A 108 1.08 -4.63 7.73
N VAL A 109 0.78 -5.72 8.42
CA VAL A 109 -0.59 -6.25 8.59
C VAL A 109 -0.84 -6.58 10.06
N SER A 110 -2.01 -6.20 10.54
CA SER A 110 -2.52 -6.58 11.87
C SER A 110 -4.02 -6.85 11.77
N GLY A 111 -4.40 -8.12 11.82
CA GLY A 111 -5.78 -8.56 11.66
C GLY A 111 -6.36 -8.13 10.30
N SER A 112 -7.43 -7.35 10.33
CA SER A 112 -8.07 -6.81 9.12
C SER A 112 -7.56 -5.43 8.70
N MET A 113 -6.51 -4.93 9.33
CA MET A 113 -5.88 -3.65 9.01
C MET A 113 -4.48 -3.90 8.45
N GLY A 114 -4.10 -3.10 7.47
CA GLY A 114 -2.75 -3.12 6.90
C GLY A 114 -2.36 -1.76 6.37
N TRP A 115 -1.09 -1.57 6.14
CA TRP A 115 -0.53 -0.35 5.58
C TRP A 115 0.58 -0.68 4.58
N GLU A 116 0.79 0.22 3.66
CA GLU A 116 1.91 0.18 2.73
C GLU A 116 2.50 1.58 2.59
N SER A 117 3.82 1.66 2.64
CA SER A 117 4.56 2.89 2.34
C SER A 117 5.66 2.63 1.32
N GLY A 118 5.96 3.65 0.54
CA GLY A 118 6.98 3.55 -0.48
C GLY A 118 7.28 4.88 -1.13
N THR A 119 8.03 4.80 -2.23
CA THR A 119 8.41 5.96 -3.03
C THR A 119 7.84 5.84 -4.44
N TYR A 120 7.68 6.97 -5.09
CA TYR A 120 7.27 7.05 -6.47
C TYR A 120 8.12 8.07 -7.24
N LYS A 121 8.02 8.02 -8.54
CA LYS A 121 8.48 9.07 -9.44
C LYS A 121 7.44 9.35 -10.52
N VAL A 122 7.39 10.59 -10.99
CA VAL A 122 6.63 10.98 -12.18
C VAL A 122 7.62 11.27 -13.28
N THR A 123 7.36 10.74 -14.47
CA THR A 123 8.18 10.99 -15.66
C THR A 123 7.36 11.66 -16.74
N VAL A 124 7.97 12.59 -17.48
CA VAL A 124 7.41 13.20 -18.70
C VAL A 124 8.43 13.03 -19.80
N LYS A 125 8.03 12.41 -20.93
CA LYS A 125 8.93 12.09 -22.05
C LYS A 125 10.21 11.34 -21.61
N GLY A 126 10.08 10.48 -20.60
CA GLY A 126 11.18 9.68 -20.02
C GLY A 126 12.06 10.41 -18.98
N ALA A 127 11.98 11.73 -18.86
CA ALA A 127 12.68 12.47 -17.83
C ALA A 127 11.91 12.45 -16.50
N VAL A 128 12.60 12.23 -15.38
CA VAL A 128 12.01 12.34 -14.05
C VAL A 128 11.75 13.82 -13.73
N VAL A 129 10.48 14.16 -13.49
CA VAL A 129 10.04 15.53 -13.15
C VAL A 129 9.65 15.69 -11.70
N GLU A 130 9.32 14.58 -11.00
CA GLU A 130 8.99 14.55 -9.59
C GLU A 130 9.42 13.23 -8.97
N THR A 131 9.84 13.28 -7.72
CA THR A 131 9.96 12.13 -6.82
C THR A 131 9.19 12.40 -5.54
N GLY A 132 8.72 11.34 -4.89
CA GLY A 132 7.95 11.47 -3.67
C GLY A 132 7.77 10.15 -2.94
N LYS A 133 6.95 10.23 -1.91
CA LYS A 133 6.63 9.11 -1.02
C LYS A 133 5.15 9.06 -0.74
N PHE A 134 4.66 7.87 -0.42
CA PHE A 134 3.25 7.63 -0.09
C PHE A 134 3.12 6.77 1.15
N LEU A 135 1.97 6.89 1.79
CA LEU A 135 1.49 6.00 2.84
C LEU A 135 0.01 5.73 2.60
N SER A 136 -0.34 4.48 2.46
CA SER A 136 -1.72 4.02 2.40
C SER A 136 -2.05 3.09 3.54
N VAL A 137 -3.26 3.21 4.09
CA VAL A 137 -3.83 2.28 5.07
C VAL A 137 -5.02 1.59 4.42
N SER A 138 -5.04 0.27 4.51
CA SER A 138 -6.08 -0.58 3.95
C SER A 138 -6.81 -1.36 5.03
N ARG A 139 -8.08 -1.69 4.74
CA ARG A 139 -8.91 -2.57 5.56
C ARG A 139 -9.40 -3.75 4.72
N LYS A 140 -9.29 -4.95 5.27
CA LYS A 140 -9.82 -6.17 4.66
C LYS A 140 -11.31 -6.28 4.95
N LYS A 141 -12.12 -6.35 3.90
CA LYS A 141 -13.56 -6.57 3.95
C LYS A 141 -13.95 -7.60 2.89
N ASP A 142 -14.69 -8.62 3.28
CA ASP A 142 -15.15 -9.69 2.39
C ASP A 142 -14.02 -10.31 1.54
N GLY A 143 -12.87 -10.54 2.18
CA GLY A 143 -11.66 -11.11 1.56
C GLY A 143 -10.86 -10.14 0.69
N LYS A 144 -11.28 -8.88 0.53
CA LYS A 144 -10.62 -7.87 -0.30
C LYS A 144 -9.99 -6.77 0.56
N TRP A 145 -8.77 -6.37 0.22
CA TRP A 145 -8.13 -5.21 0.79
C TRP A 145 -8.58 -3.95 0.04
N LEU A 146 -9.01 -2.93 0.78
CA LEU A 146 -9.46 -1.65 0.23
C LEU A 146 -8.80 -0.50 0.99
N TYR A 147 -8.29 0.50 0.29
CA TYR A 147 -7.76 1.72 0.89
C TYR A 147 -8.85 2.43 1.71
N ILE A 148 -8.50 2.81 2.94
CA ILE A 148 -9.33 3.64 3.82
C ILE A 148 -8.71 5.00 4.09
N ARG A 149 -7.37 5.09 4.02
CA ARG A 149 -6.58 6.33 4.08
C ARG A 149 -5.48 6.25 3.05
N ASP A 150 -5.27 7.31 2.32
CA ASP A 150 -4.24 7.35 1.30
C ASP A 150 -3.71 8.77 1.16
N THR A 151 -2.39 8.91 1.16
CA THR A 151 -1.69 10.18 1.07
C THR A 151 -0.34 10.03 0.40
N TRP A 152 0.10 11.07 -0.25
CA TRP A 152 1.44 11.18 -0.83
C TRP A 152 1.94 12.62 -0.77
N ASN A 153 3.23 12.81 -0.98
CA ASN A 153 3.81 14.14 -1.15
C ASN A 153 5.11 14.05 -1.95
N ALA A 154 5.39 15.10 -2.71
CA ALA A 154 6.65 15.26 -3.39
C ALA A 154 7.80 15.47 -2.39
N ASP A 155 9.03 15.09 -2.79
CA ASP A 155 10.23 15.29 -1.98
C ASP A 155 10.73 16.75 -2.04
N ALA A 156 10.48 17.42 -3.17
CA ALA A 156 10.78 18.84 -3.34
C ALA A 156 9.49 19.67 -3.38
N PRO A 157 9.51 20.91 -2.88
CA PRO A 157 8.40 21.84 -3.07
C PRO A 157 8.14 22.03 -4.57
N PRO A 158 6.88 22.33 -4.98
CA PRO A 158 6.61 22.77 -6.34
C PRO A 158 7.54 23.92 -6.73
N ALA A 159 8.08 23.90 -7.95
CA ALA A 159 8.84 25.03 -8.44
C ALA A 159 7.98 26.30 -8.33
N PRO A 160 8.54 27.43 -7.89
CA PRO A 160 7.79 28.69 -7.85
C PRO A 160 7.14 28.94 -9.21
N ALA A 161 5.84 29.26 -9.22
CA ALA A 161 5.17 29.65 -10.45
C ALA A 161 5.99 30.75 -11.10
N GLN A 162 6.44 30.53 -12.35
CA GLN A 162 7.15 31.58 -13.07
C GLN A 162 6.23 32.79 -13.16
N ALA A 163 6.67 33.92 -12.60
CA ALA A 163 5.95 35.19 -12.74
C ALA A 163 5.70 35.44 -14.24
N PRO A 164 4.51 35.92 -14.61
CA PRO A 164 4.24 36.25 -16.00
C PRO A 164 5.38 37.12 -16.55
N ALA A 165 5.91 36.74 -17.70
CA ALA A 165 6.97 37.49 -18.33
C ALA A 165 6.51 38.96 -18.46
N THR A 166 7.26 39.88 -17.89
CA THR A 166 6.98 41.32 -17.99
C THR A 166 6.98 41.69 -19.52
N PRO A 167 5.91 42.30 -20.04
CA PRO A 167 5.89 42.71 -21.44
C PRO A 167 7.10 43.61 -21.73
N PRO A 168 7.73 43.47 -22.91
CA PRO A 168 8.84 44.32 -23.28
C PRO A 168 8.40 45.80 -23.26
N ALA A 169 9.26 46.64 -22.66
CA ALA A 169 9.00 48.09 -22.61
C ALA A 169 8.79 48.66 -24.02
N PRO A 170 7.87 49.61 -24.21
CA PRO A 170 7.64 50.22 -25.50
C PRO A 170 8.93 50.92 -26.00
N LYS A 171 9.36 50.57 -27.19
CA LYS A 171 10.47 51.26 -27.87
C LYS A 171 10.07 52.70 -28.11
N LYS A 172 10.86 53.65 -27.62
CA LYS A 172 10.76 55.07 -27.97
C LYS A 172 11.24 55.32 -29.37
#